data_7991c446ff93b4a1b18676ff97d5b813
#
_entry.id   7991c446ff93b4a1b18676ff97d5b813
#
_cell.length_a   1.000
_cell.length_b   1.000
_cell.length_c   1.000
_cell.angle_alpha   90.00
_cell.angle_beta   90.00
_cell.angle_gamma   90.00
#
_symmetry.space_group_name_H-M   'P 1'
#
loop_
_entity.id
_entity.type
_entity.pdbx_description
1 polymer ?
#
loop_
_entity_poly.entity_id
_entity_poly.type
_entity_poly.pdbx_seq_one_letter_code
_entity_poly.pdbx_strand_id
1 'polypeptide(L)'
;MSVDHIMPDEAARRMNEEGYVYIDVRSIPEFEQNHPDPAVNIPILHADLRTGQMIPNPDFLHVVQANYATDVKLVMGCRSGQRSARAAEVLLQNGYETVVNMQCGFEGERDPFGQVVNPGWAEMGLPTCEENSEGVSY
;
A
#
# COMPACT_ATOMS: atom_id res chain seq x y z
N MET A 1 -3.38 18.04 -8.17
CA MET A 1 -4.04 17.26 -7.11
C MET A 1 -3.03 16.84 -6.07
N SER A 2 -3.38 17.05 -4.82
CA SER A 2 -2.53 16.61 -3.72
C SER A 2 -3.09 15.31 -3.14
N VAL A 3 -2.18 14.46 -2.66
CA VAL A 3 -2.55 13.19 -2.01
C VAL A 3 -2.86 13.47 -0.55
N ASP A 4 -4.00 12.96 -0.07
CA ASP A 4 -4.31 13.00 1.34
C ASP A 4 -3.56 11.88 2.06
N HIS A 5 -2.91 12.23 3.17
CA HIS A 5 -2.16 11.27 3.97
C HIS A 5 -2.92 11.00 5.28
N ILE A 6 -3.14 9.71 5.57
CA ILE A 6 -3.84 9.31 6.79
C ILE A 6 -2.98 8.34 7.58
N MET A 7 -3.22 8.27 8.89
CA MET A 7 -2.50 7.34 9.77
C MET A 7 -3.09 5.92 9.64
N PRO A 8 -2.34 4.87 10.05
CA PRO A 8 -2.84 3.49 9.91
C PRO A 8 -4.16 3.21 10.62
N ASP A 9 -4.40 3.79 11.79
CA ASP A 9 -5.67 3.61 12.52
C ASP A 9 -6.84 4.20 11.75
N GLU A 10 -6.65 5.36 11.12
CA GLU A 10 -7.68 5.96 10.27
C GLU A 10 -7.91 5.13 9.01
N ALA A 11 -6.84 4.56 8.44
CA ALA A 11 -6.97 3.67 7.29
C ALA A 11 -7.83 2.45 7.64
N ALA A 12 -7.56 1.83 8.80
CA ALA A 12 -8.33 0.68 9.26
C ALA A 12 -9.80 1.04 9.46
N ARG A 13 -10.07 2.22 10.06
CA ARG A 13 -11.45 2.70 10.26
C ARG A 13 -12.19 2.85 8.93
N ARG A 14 -11.55 3.48 7.93
CA ARG A 14 -12.19 3.70 6.62
C ARG A 14 -12.44 2.39 5.88
N MET A 15 -11.52 1.41 6.04
CA MET A 15 -11.72 0.09 5.44
C MET A 15 -12.93 -0.61 6.04
N ASN A 16 -13.11 -0.52 7.37
CA ASN A 16 -14.20 -1.19 8.07
C ASN A 16 -15.54 -0.45 7.93
N GLU A 17 -15.53 0.87 7.95
CA GLU A 17 -16.77 1.67 8.01
C GLU A 17 -17.17 2.27 6.67
N GLU A 18 -16.22 2.55 5.78
CA GLU A 18 -16.49 3.25 4.53
C GLU A 18 -16.17 2.44 3.28
N GLY A 19 -15.76 1.19 3.44
CA GLY A 19 -15.54 0.28 2.31
C GLY A 19 -14.30 0.54 1.47
N TYR A 20 -13.28 1.20 2.02
CA TYR A 20 -12.02 1.40 1.31
C TYR A 20 -11.32 0.07 1.08
N VAL A 21 -10.70 -0.07 -0.09
CA VAL A 21 -9.85 -1.23 -0.43
C VAL A 21 -8.40 -0.83 -0.20
N TYR A 22 -7.67 -1.67 0.53
CA TYR A 22 -6.24 -1.45 0.79
C TYR A 22 -5.42 -2.11 -0.31
N ILE A 23 -4.62 -1.31 -1.02
CA ILE A 23 -3.67 -1.83 -2.01
C ILE A 23 -2.26 -1.70 -1.43
N ASP A 24 -1.62 -2.84 -1.19
CA ASP A 24 -0.23 -2.91 -0.74
C ASP A 24 0.66 -2.86 -1.99
N VAL A 25 1.44 -1.80 -2.12
CA VAL A 25 2.28 -1.58 -3.30
C VAL A 25 3.73 -2.03 -3.09
N ARG A 26 3.98 -2.76 -1.99
CA ARG A 26 5.29 -3.37 -1.75
C ARG A 26 5.54 -4.49 -2.76
N SER A 27 6.80 -4.96 -2.81
CA SER A 27 7.14 -6.09 -3.67
C SER A 27 6.42 -7.37 -3.22
N ILE A 28 6.35 -8.35 -4.12
CA ILE A 28 5.71 -9.63 -3.83
C ILE A 28 6.32 -10.31 -2.61
N PRO A 29 7.67 -10.43 -2.47
CA PRO A 29 8.25 -11.08 -1.28
C PRO A 29 7.92 -10.36 0.02
N GLU A 30 7.85 -9.02 0.02
CA GLU A 30 7.48 -8.27 1.22
C GLU A 30 6.05 -8.59 1.64
N PHE A 31 5.13 -8.63 0.67
CA PHE A 31 3.73 -8.93 0.93
C PHE A 31 3.56 -10.37 1.47
N GLU A 32 4.29 -11.31 0.90
CA GLU A 32 4.19 -12.72 1.30
C GLU A 32 4.68 -12.96 2.72
N GLN A 33 5.61 -12.14 3.22
CA GLN A 33 6.09 -12.27 4.59
C GLN A 33 5.02 -11.89 5.61
N ASN A 34 4.35 -10.78 5.37
CA ASN A 34 3.26 -10.31 6.23
C ASN A 34 2.64 -9.06 5.59
N HIS A 35 1.33 -8.89 5.76
CA HIS A 35 0.63 -7.74 5.20
C HIS A 35 -0.62 -7.42 6.01
N PRO A 36 -1.20 -6.21 5.83
CA PRO A 36 -2.49 -5.89 6.46
C PRO A 36 -3.58 -6.84 6.00
N ASP A 37 -4.53 -7.12 6.86
CA ASP A 37 -5.67 -7.98 6.55
C ASP A 37 -6.96 -7.15 6.70
N PRO A 38 -7.76 -6.96 5.65
CA PRO A 38 -7.55 -7.43 4.27
C PRO A 38 -6.68 -6.48 3.44
N ALA A 39 -5.95 -7.01 2.48
CA ALA A 39 -5.16 -6.21 1.55
C ALA A 39 -4.98 -6.96 0.23
N VAL A 40 -4.79 -6.18 -0.85
CA VAL A 40 -4.47 -6.72 -2.17
C VAL A 40 -3.06 -6.23 -2.53
N ASN A 41 -2.25 -7.10 -3.09
CA ASN A 41 -0.88 -6.74 -3.50
C ASN A 41 -0.82 -6.40 -4.98
N ILE A 42 -0.48 -5.15 -5.29
CA ILE A 42 -0.18 -4.71 -6.66
C ILE A 42 1.08 -3.86 -6.56
N PRO A 43 2.27 -4.45 -6.81
CA PRO A 43 3.53 -3.73 -6.62
C PRO A 43 3.71 -2.56 -7.58
N ILE A 44 4.22 -1.43 -7.05
CA ILE A 44 4.64 -0.31 -7.90
C ILE A 44 6.08 -0.50 -8.36
N LEU A 45 6.88 -1.23 -7.58
CA LEU A 45 8.25 -1.59 -7.92
C LEU A 45 8.46 -3.09 -7.76
N HIS A 46 9.26 -3.68 -8.63
CA HIS A 46 9.72 -5.06 -8.51
C HIS A 46 11.21 -5.09 -8.16
N ALA A 47 11.64 -6.13 -7.43
CA ALA A 47 13.06 -6.37 -7.21
C ALA A 47 13.65 -7.06 -8.43
N ASP A 48 14.76 -6.51 -8.96
CA ASP A 48 15.52 -7.15 -10.01
C ASP A 48 16.33 -8.30 -9.40
N LEU A 49 16.08 -9.52 -9.85
CA LEU A 49 16.72 -10.71 -9.30
C LEU A 49 18.22 -10.76 -9.54
N ARG A 50 18.72 -10.03 -10.55
CA ARG A 50 20.14 -10.02 -10.89
C ARG A 50 20.93 -8.99 -10.10
N THR A 51 20.35 -7.81 -9.86
CA THR A 51 21.05 -6.68 -9.25
C THR A 51 20.56 -6.36 -7.86
N GLY A 52 19.39 -6.87 -7.47
CA GLY A 52 18.75 -6.52 -6.20
C GLY A 52 18.12 -5.13 -6.18
N GLN A 53 18.21 -4.40 -7.28
CA GLN A 53 17.63 -3.06 -7.37
C GLN A 53 16.13 -3.10 -7.57
N MET A 54 15.44 -2.10 -7.03
CA MET A 54 14.00 -1.95 -7.25
C MET A 54 13.79 -1.24 -8.57
N ILE A 55 13.01 -1.86 -9.46
CA ILE A 55 12.68 -1.30 -10.77
C ILE A 55 11.19 -1.05 -10.88
N PRO A 56 10.75 -0.03 -11.63
CA PRO A 56 9.32 0.24 -11.79
C PRO A 56 8.58 -0.95 -12.40
N ASN A 57 7.37 -1.20 -11.89
CA ASN A 57 6.46 -2.17 -12.48
C ASN A 57 5.67 -1.46 -13.60
N PRO A 58 5.94 -1.76 -14.87
CA PRO A 58 5.26 -1.05 -15.96
C PRO A 58 3.77 -1.35 -16.04
N ASP A 59 3.32 -2.42 -15.42
CA ASP A 59 1.92 -2.85 -15.46
C ASP A 59 1.08 -2.36 -14.27
N PHE A 60 1.68 -1.61 -13.32
CA PHE A 60 1.00 -1.20 -12.10
C PHE A 60 -0.36 -0.54 -12.39
N LEU A 61 -0.37 0.51 -13.18
CA LEU A 61 -1.60 1.24 -13.48
C LEU A 61 -2.62 0.35 -14.20
N HIS A 62 -2.14 -0.42 -15.17
CA HIS A 62 -3.01 -1.31 -15.95
C HIS A 62 -3.69 -2.36 -15.06
N VAL A 63 -2.96 -2.95 -14.12
CA VAL A 63 -3.52 -3.96 -13.20
C VAL A 63 -4.55 -3.33 -12.29
N VAL A 64 -4.29 -2.13 -11.76
CA VAL A 64 -5.28 -1.42 -10.94
C VAL A 64 -6.53 -1.14 -11.75
N GLN A 65 -6.38 -0.63 -12.97
CA GLN A 65 -7.52 -0.30 -13.84
C GLN A 65 -8.34 -1.54 -14.24
N ALA A 66 -7.68 -2.69 -14.37
CA ALA A 66 -8.35 -3.93 -14.71
C ALA A 66 -9.19 -4.49 -13.55
N ASN A 67 -8.85 -4.14 -12.31
CA ASN A 67 -9.48 -4.71 -11.12
C ASN A 67 -10.42 -3.74 -10.39
N TYR A 68 -10.20 -2.43 -10.53
CA TYR A 68 -10.95 -1.41 -9.79
C TYR A 68 -11.37 -0.28 -10.69
N ALA A 69 -12.65 0.07 -10.62
CA ALA A 69 -13.19 1.24 -11.32
C ALA A 69 -12.69 2.53 -10.64
N THR A 70 -12.76 3.65 -11.35
CA THR A 70 -12.24 4.93 -10.85
C THR A 70 -13.01 5.51 -9.67
N ASP A 71 -14.20 5.01 -9.40
CA ASP A 71 -15.02 5.45 -8.25
C ASP A 71 -14.83 4.60 -6.99
N VAL A 72 -14.00 3.56 -7.05
CA VAL A 72 -13.67 2.75 -5.88
C VAL A 72 -12.75 3.54 -4.97
N LYS A 73 -13.01 3.49 -3.65
CA LYS A 73 -12.20 4.19 -2.65
C LYS A 73 -10.99 3.34 -2.29
N LEU A 74 -9.80 3.90 -2.44
CA LEU A 74 -8.54 3.16 -2.29
C LEU A 74 -7.66 3.76 -1.20
N VAL A 75 -7.08 2.90 -0.36
CA VAL A 75 -5.98 3.23 0.54
C VAL A 75 -4.73 2.58 -0.02
N MET A 76 -3.68 3.38 -0.22
CA MET A 76 -2.40 2.88 -0.72
C MET A 76 -1.42 2.75 0.43
N GLY A 77 -0.78 1.59 0.55
CA GLY A 77 0.17 1.33 1.62
C GLY A 77 1.46 0.70 1.12
N CYS A 78 2.56 0.99 1.82
CA CYS A 78 3.84 0.36 1.58
C CYS A 78 4.57 0.17 2.92
N ARG A 79 5.91 0.06 2.91
CA ARG A 79 6.66 -0.17 4.13
C ARG A 79 6.66 1.04 5.07
N SER A 80 6.94 2.23 4.53
CA SER A 80 7.07 3.47 5.31
C SER A 80 6.25 4.64 4.77
N GLY A 81 5.51 4.46 3.68
CA GLY A 81 4.60 5.45 3.13
C GLY A 81 5.07 6.19 1.87
N GLN A 82 6.31 6.00 1.44
CA GLN A 82 6.85 6.74 0.28
C GLN A 82 6.42 6.17 -1.07
N ARG A 83 6.55 4.86 -1.25
CA ARG A 83 6.11 4.20 -2.50
C ARG A 83 4.61 4.34 -2.71
N SER A 84 3.85 4.22 -1.63
CA SER A 84 2.39 4.32 -1.70
C SER A 84 1.93 5.74 -1.99
N ALA A 85 2.64 6.76 -1.50
CA ALA A 85 2.33 8.15 -1.85
C ALA A 85 2.47 8.37 -3.36
N ARG A 86 3.53 7.84 -3.96
CA ARG A 86 3.72 7.93 -5.41
C ARG A 86 2.65 7.15 -6.18
N ALA A 87 2.30 5.97 -5.70
CA ALA A 87 1.23 5.17 -6.31
C ALA A 87 -0.10 5.92 -6.28
N ALA A 88 -0.41 6.57 -5.16
CA ALA A 88 -1.62 7.36 -5.05
C ALA A 88 -1.63 8.53 -6.05
N GLU A 89 -0.50 9.21 -6.23
CA GLU A 89 -0.39 10.28 -7.23
C GLU A 89 -0.68 9.78 -8.64
N VAL A 90 -0.12 8.63 -9.01
CA VAL A 90 -0.34 8.03 -10.33
C VAL A 90 -1.82 7.77 -10.57
N LEU A 91 -2.50 7.20 -9.57
CA LEU A 91 -3.92 6.88 -9.71
C LEU A 91 -4.78 8.14 -9.79
N LEU A 92 -4.50 9.15 -8.97
CA LEU A 92 -5.24 10.42 -9.02
C LEU A 92 -5.07 11.12 -10.37
N GLN A 93 -3.86 11.06 -10.95
CA GLN A 93 -3.60 11.63 -12.28
C GLN A 93 -4.31 10.88 -13.39
N ASN A 94 -4.75 9.66 -13.13
CA ASN A 94 -5.42 8.82 -14.13
C ASN A 94 -6.91 8.61 -13.84
N GLY A 95 -7.53 9.55 -13.14
CA GLY A 95 -8.98 9.64 -13.01
C GLY A 95 -9.59 8.99 -11.79
N TYR A 96 -8.78 8.40 -10.89
CA TYR A 96 -9.31 7.86 -9.65
C TYR A 96 -9.72 9.02 -8.74
N GLU A 97 -10.93 8.95 -8.20
CA GLU A 97 -11.54 10.07 -7.47
C GLU A 97 -11.16 10.10 -5.99
N THR A 98 -11.02 8.90 -5.38
CA THR A 98 -10.78 8.80 -3.95
C THR A 98 -9.62 7.84 -3.70
N VAL A 99 -8.42 8.40 -3.54
CA VAL A 99 -7.21 7.65 -3.23
C VAL A 99 -6.48 8.38 -2.12
N VAL A 100 -6.19 7.67 -1.04
CA VAL A 100 -5.42 8.22 0.08
C VAL A 100 -4.18 7.40 0.30
N ASN A 101 -3.16 8.01 0.90
CA ASN A 101 -1.91 7.34 1.27
C ASN A 101 -1.91 7.07 2.77
N MET A 102 -1.61 5.83 3.14
CA MET A 102 -1.38 5.51 4.55
C MET A 102 0.07 5.86 4.88
N GLN A 103 0.27 7.00 5.54
CA GLN A 103 1.60 7.38 5.98
C GLN A 103 2.06 6.47 7.12
N CYS A 104 3.35 6.43 7.36
CA CYS A 104 4.01 5.51 8.28
C CYS A 104 4.04 4.05 7.78
N GLY A 105 3.15 3.66 6.88
CA GLY A 105 3.18 2.36 6.23
C GLY A 105 3.00 1.17 7.17
N PHE A 106 3.40 0.01 6.69
CA PHE A 106 3.26 -1.24 7.44
C PHE A 106 4.23 -1.31 8.62
N GLU A 107 5.47 -0.85 8.43
CA GLU A 107 6.53 -0.96 9.44
C GLU A 107 6.81 0.35 10.21
N GLY A 108 6.12 1.44 9.85
CA GLY A 108 6.27 2.71 10.54
C GLY A 108 7.41 3.57 10.00
N GLU A 109 7.46 4.82 10.49
CA GLU A 109 8.55 5.73 10.20
C GLU A 109 9.65 5.54 11.22
N ARG A 110 10.91 5.47 10.74
CA ARG A 110 12.06 5.25 11.60
C ARG A 110 13.06 6.40 11.46
N ASP A 111 13.76 6.70 12.57
CA ASP A 111 14.84 7.68 12.56
C ASP A 111 16.12 7.03 11.98
N PRO A 112 17.23 7.83 11.81
CA PRO A 112 18.48 7.28 11.29
C PRO A 112 19.10 6.18 12.16
N PHE A 113 18.67 6.04 13.41
CA PHE A 113 19.14 5.02 14.33
C PHE A 113 18.25 3.77 14.33
N GLY A 114 17.24 3.72 13.46
CA GLY A 114 16.35 2.58 13.36
C GLY A 114 15.23 2.54 14.39
N GLN A 115 15.06 3.57 15.18
CA GLN A 115 13.99 3.64 16.17
C GLN A 115 12.70 4.14 15.53
N VAL A 116 11.58 3.59 15.97
CA VAL A 116 10.27 3.99 15.46
C VAL A 116 9.89 5.37 15.98
N VAL A 117 9.72 6.32 15.06
CA VAL A 117 9.28 7.68 15.38
C VAL A 117 7.75 7.75 15.38
N ASN A 118 7.14 7.13 14.36
CA ASN A 118 5.69 7.01 14.25
C ASN A 118 5.35 5.56 13.94
N PRO A 119 4.44 4.93 14.70
CA PRO A 119 4.13 3.52 14.49
C PRO A 119 3.39 3.28 13.17
N GLY A 120 3.69 2.14 12.53
CA GLY A 120 2.99 1.69 11.35
C GLY A 120 1.83 0.75 11.69
N TRP A 121 1.23 0.17 10.65
CA TRP A 121 0.08 -0.73 10.79
C TRP A 121 0.33 -1.88 11.78
N ALA A 122 1.44 -2.61 11.59
CA ALA A 122 1.75 -3.77 12.43
C ALA A 122 2.03 -3.37 13.88
N GLU A 123 2.70 -2.24 14.09
CA GLU A 123 3.07 -1.79 15.42
C GLU A 123 1.88 -1.25 16.23
N MET A 124 0.84 -0.81 15.54
CA MET A 124 -0.41 -0.40 16.18
C MET A 124 -1.28 -1.60 16.57
N GLY A 125 -0.86 -2.82 16.26
CA GLY A 125 -1.63 -4.02 16.55
C GLY A 125 -2.83 -4.23 15.65
N LEU A 126 -2.86 -3.60 14.47
CA LEU A 126 -3.94 -3.77 13.52
C LEU A 126 -3.83 -5.15 12.82
N PRO A 127 -4.95 -5.68 12.28
CA PRO A 127 -4.95 -7.04 11.73
C PRO A 127 -3.93 -7.26 10.63
N THR A 128 -3.18 -8.36 10.72
CA THR A 128 -2.19 -8.77 9.73
C THR A 128 -2.41 -10.21 9.29
N CYS A 129 -1.85 -10.58 8.14
CA CYS A 129 -1.97 -11.91 7.57
C CYS A 129 -0.66 -12.28 6.89
N GLU A 130 -0.24 -13.54 7.05
CA GLU A 130 0.93 -14.10 6.37
C GLU A 130 0.53 -15.00 5.21
N GLU A 131 -0.77 -15.25 5.04
CA GLU A 131 -1.29 -16.13 3.99
C GLU A 131 -1.66 -15.34 2.74
N ASN A 132 -1.40 -15.94 1.59
CA ASN A 132 -1.84 -15.42 0.30
C ASN A 132 -3.12 -16.14 -0.11
N SER A 133 -4.23 -15.40 -0.13
CA SER A 133 -5.51 -15.90 -0.61
C SER A 133 -5.67 -15.59 -2.09
N GLU A 134 -6.51 -16.37 -2.75
CA GLU A 134 -6.85 -16.11 -4.15
C GLU A 134 -7.46 -14.71 -4.28
N GLY A 135 -6.96 -13.94 -5.24
CA GLY A 135 -7.43 -12.59 -5.50
C GLY A 135 -6.76 -11.49 -4.68
N VAL A 136 -5.84 -11.82 -3.76
CA VAL A 136 -5.14 -10.82 -2.94
C VAL A 136 -3.64 -10.74 -3.21
N SER A 137 -3.07 -11.64 -4.00
CA SER A 137 -1.65 -11.56 -4.38
C SER A 137 -1.50 -11.32 -5.88
N TYR A 138 -0.41 -10.65 -6.20
CA TYR A 138 -0.09 -10.25 -7.58
C TYR A 138 0.40 -11.40 -8.44
#